data_0b4c925ca27de967551f18867e309579
#
_entry.id   0b4c925ca27de967551f18867e309579
#
_cell.length_a   1.000
_cell.length_b   1.000
_cell.length_c   1.000
_cell.angle_alpha   90.00
_cell.angle_beta   90.00
_cell.angle_gamma   90.00
#
_symmetry.space_group_name_H-M   'P 1'
#
loop_
_entity.id
_entity.type
_entity.pdbx_description
1 polymer ?
#
loop_
_entity_poly.entity_id
_entity_poly.type
_entity_poly.pdbx_seq_one_letter_code
_entity_poly.pdbx_strand_id
1 'polypeptide(L)'
;MFVIEPLWARVLGTMVFIVLLAFFINPFLLGIKNLGNIAGTLLSILGLLFFAANPMISRVLQKIWDHSIGHVVLCVLIGLLCISGVAAVIISGFMLHAANDAPKEENVVVVLGCKVRNGVPSLMLKHRLDAAYDYLTEHPDVPVIVCGGQGPDESISEAQCMYEYLTKKGIAAERITQEDRSTSTIENLQNAQEILNENDWGNRITIVTDGYHQLRASMIADDLKLETDHVSAYTSWYLVPTYWVREWMGVCYQLVFG
;
A
#
# COMPACT_ATOMS: atom_id res chain seq x y z
N MET A 1 2.49 -13.27 -35.44
CA MET A 1 2.00 -12.09 -34.65
C MET A 1 2.77 -11.92 -33.34
N PHE A 2 3.03 -12.96 -32.57
CA PHE A 2 3.63 -12.89 -31.25
C PHE A 2 5.17 -12.93 -31.21
N VAL A 3 5.84 -13.04 -32.37
CA VAL A 3 7.29 -13.10 -32.44
C VAL A 3 7.91 -11.74 -32.31
N ILE A 4 8.85 -11.59 -31.37
CA ILE A 4 9.70 -10.41 -31.23
C ILE A 4 10.97 -10.64 -32.06
N GLU A 5 11.02 -10.10 -33.26
CA GLU A 5 12.11 -10.27 -34.21
C GLU A 5 13.47 -9.73 -33.73
N PRO A 6 13.57 -8.48 -33.19
CA PRO A 6 14.87 -7.97 -32.80
C PRO A 6 15.39 -8.63 -31.52
N LEU A 7 16.56 -9.26 -31.60
CA LEU A 7 17.22 -9.88 -30.45
C LEU A 7 17.42 -8.90 -29.27
N TRP A 8 17.76 -7.64 -29.57
CA TRP A 8 17.96 -6.63 -28.54
C TRP A 8 16.69 -6.37 -27.71
N ALA A 9 15.50 -6.39 -28.33
CA ALA A 9 14.24 -6.17 -27.64
C ALA A 9 13.91 -7.35 -26.71
N ARG A 10 14.23 -8.58 -27.14
CA ARG A 10 14.09 -9.79 -26.29
C ARG A 10 15.05 -9.74 -25.10
N VAL A 11 16.32 -9.39 -25.35
CA VAL A 11 17.32 -9.24 -24.27
C VAL A 11 16.90 -8.16 -23.29
N LEU A 12 16.49 -6.98 -23.79
CA LEU A 12 16.02 -5.88 -22.94
C LEU A 12 14.80 -6.30 -22.08
N GLY A 13 13.79 -6.91 -22.71
CA GLY A 13 12.61 -7.41 -21.99
C GLY A 13 12.97 -8.45 -20.94
N THR A 14 13.87 -9.40 -21.27
CA THR A 14 14.37 -10.38 -20.32
C THR A 14 15.06 -9.71 -19.12
N MET A 15 15.93 -8.71 -19.35
CA MET A 15 16.60 -7.97 -18.29
C MET A 15 15.61 -7.21 -17.39
N VAL A 16 14.63 -6.54 -17.99
CA VAL A 16 13.56 -5.85 -17.23
C VAL A 16 12.83 -6.80 -16.30
N PHE A 17 12.41 -7.97 -16.79
CA PHE A 17 11.69 -8.94 -15.96
C PHE A 17 12.57 -9.65 -14.93
N ILE A 18 13.88 -9.79 -15.15
CA ILE A 18 14.82 -10.23 -14.11
C ILE A 18 14.87 -9.19 -12.96
N VAL A 19 14.96 -7.91 -13.29
CA VAL A 19 14.98 -6.83 -12.30
C VAL A 19 13.66 -6.79 -11.53
N LEU A 20 12.51 -6.84 -12.22
CA LEU A 20 11.19 -6.89 -11.57
C LEU A 20 11.05 -8.11 -10.67
N LEU A 21 11.50 -9.27 -11.12
CA LEU A 21 11.49 -10.51 -10.32
C LEU A 21 12.30 -10.34 -9.04
N ALA A 22 13.49 -9.73 -9.12
CA ALA A 22 14.32 -9.45 -7.95
C ALA A 22 13.59 -8.52 -6.95
N PHE A 23 12.89 -7.48 -7.43
CA PHE A 23 12.11 -6.57 -6.58
C PHE A 23 10.97 -7.28 -5.87
N PHE A 24 10.23 -8.16 -6.55
CA PHE A 24 9.07 -8.83 -5.96
C PHE A 24 9.43 -10.06 -5.11
N ILE A 25 10.59 -10.70 -5.34
CA ILE A 25 11.09 -11.80 -4.50
C ILE A 25 11.75 -11.29 -3.23
N ASN A 26 12.48 -10.17 -3.27
CA ASN A 26 13.22 -9.65 -2.13
C ASN A 26 12.36 -9.49 -0.84
N PRO A 27 11.13 -8.97 -0.88
CA PRO A 27 10.27 -8.89 0.30
C PRO A 27 9.97 -10.24 0.95
N PHE A 28 9.89 -11.34 0.19
CA PHE A 28 9.72 -12.68 0.76
C PHE A 28 10.92 -13.10 1.63
N LEU A 29 12.13 -12.73 1.22
CA LEU A 29 13.36 -13.00 1.99
C LEU A 29 13.40 -12.20 3.31
N LEU A 30 12.69 -11.07 3.36
CA LEU A 30 12.51 -10.23 4.55
C LEU A 30 11.29 -10.64 5.40
N GLY A 31 10.64 -11.76 5.06
CA GLY A 31 9.45 -12.26 5.77
C GLY A 31 8.17 -11.47 5.49
N ILE A 32 8.17 -10.60 4.46
CA ILE A 32 7.00 -9.82 4.05
C ILE A 32 6.24 -10.62 2.99
N LYS A 33 4.99 -11.01 3.31
CA LYS A 33 4.11 -11.76 2.41
C LYS A 33 2.81 -11.00 2.22
N ASN A 34 2.55 -10.56 0.99
CA ASN A 34 1.30 -9.89 0.61
C ASN A 34 0.93 -10.21 -0.83
N LEU A 35 -0.29 -9.86 -1.24
CA LEU A 35 -0.79 -10.11 -2.60
C LEU A 35 0.04 -9.40 -3.67
N GLY A 36 0.63 -8.24 -3.36
CA GLY A 36 1.45 -7.49 -4.32
C GLY A 36 2.72 -8.22 -4.71
N ASN A 37 3.46 -8.78 -3.74
CA ASN A 37 4.67 -9.54 -4.09
C ASN A 37 4.35 -10.89 -4.73
N ILE A 38 3.23 -11.54 -4.39
CA ILE A 38 2.78 -12.77 -5.07
C ILE A 38 2.44 -12.46 -6.53
N ALA A 39 1.56 -11.50 -6.77
CA ALA A 39 1.14 -11.12 -8.13
C ALA A 39 2.32 -10.61 -8.97
N GLY A 40 3.14 -9.72 -8.40
CA GLY A 40 4.31 -9.19 -9.08
C GLY A 40 5.34 -10.25 -9.43
N THR A 41 5.58 -11.22 -8.55
CA THR A 41 6.46 -12.37 -8.81
C THR A 41 5.93 -13.22 -9.95
N LEU A 42 4.63 -13.58 -9.94
CA LEU A 42 4.01 -14.38 -11.00
C LEU A 42 4.06 -13.67 -12.35
N LEU A 43 3.70 -12.37 -12.39
CA LEU A 43 3.77 -11.56 -13.61
C LEU A 43 5.21 -11.43 -14.12
N SER A 44 6.18 -11.28 -13.21
CA SER A 44 7.60 -11.21 -13.58
C SER A 44 8.10 -12.53 -14.18
N ILE A 45 7.71 -13.68 -13.63
CA ILE A 45 8.04 -15.00 -14.18
C ILE A 45 7.41 -15.19 -15.56
N LEU A 46 6.13 -14.86 -15.73
CA LEU A 46 5.44 -14.96 -17.01
C LEU A 46 6.09 -14.09 -18.10
N GLY A 47 6.41 -12.84 -17.74
CA GLY A 47 7.12 -11.92 -18.63
C GLY A 47 8.53 -12.42 -18.98
N LEU A 48 9.28 -12.91 -17.99
CA LEU A 48 10.60 -13.50 -18.20
C LEU A 48 10.55 -14.67 -19.18
N LEU A 49 9.62 -15.60 -18.98
CA LEU A 49 9.41 -16.74 -19.89
C LEU A 49 9.04 -16.27 -21.29
N PHE A 50 8.13 -15.28 -21.40
CA PHE A 50 7.70 -14.74 -22.70
C PHE A 50 8.88 -14.14 -23.49
N PHE A 51 9.74 -13.33 -22.87
CA PHE A 51 10.85 -12.70 -23.57
C PHE A 51 12.03 -13.65 -23.79
N ALA A 52 12.42 -14.46 -22.80
CA ALA A 52 13.55 -15.38 -22.90
C ALA A 52 13.28 -16.52 -23.88
N ALA A 53 12.09 -17.13 -23.81
CA ALA A 53 11.68 -18.25 -24.67
C ALA A 53 10.73 -17.81 -25.81
N ASN A 54 10.77 -16.53 -26.23
CA ASN A 54 9.83 -15.97 -27.21
C ASN A 54 9.63 -16.82 -28.47
N PRO A 55 10.65 -17.36 -29.14
CA PRO A 55 10.44 -18.17 -30.36
C PRO A 55 9.65 -19.48 -30.13
N MET A 56 9.70 -20.01 -28.91
CA MET A 56 8.94 -21.21 -28.55
C MET A 56 7.51 -20.84 -28.13
N ILE A 57 7.36 -19.84 -27.25
CA ILE A 57 6.06 -19.40 -26.73
C ILE A 57 5.22 -18.82 -27.85
N SER A 58 5.79 -17.99 -28.72
CA SER A 58 5.07 -17.40 -29.85
C SER A 58 4.51 -18.44 -30.80
N ARG A 59 5.21 -19.56 -31.01
CA ARG A 59 4.66 -20.70 -31.81
C ARG A 59 3.44 -21.32 -31.13
N VAL A 60 3.45 -21.47 -29.82
CA VAL A 60 2.30 -21.98 -29.05
C VAL A 60 1.15 -21.00 -29.11
N LEU A 61 1.40 -19.73 -28.84
CA LEU A 61 0.38 -18.67 -28.92
C LEU A 61 -0.21 -18.56 -30.35
N GLN A 62 0.61 -18.70 -31.38
CA GLN A 62 0.13 -18.70 -32.78
C GLN A 62 -0.82 -19.85 -33.04
N LYS A 63 -0.49 -21.07 -32.58
CA LYS A 63 -1.39 -22.23 -32.73
C LYS A 63 -2.73 -22.02 -32.00
N ILE A 64 -2.69 -21.41 -30.81
CA ILE A 64 -3.91 -21.07 -30.08
C ILE A 64 -4.71 -20.01 -30.85
N TRP A 65 -4.03 -18.99 -31.37
CA TRP A 65 -4.64 -17.90 -32.16
C TRP A 65 -5.33 -18.37 -33.41
N ASP A 66 -4.74 -19.35 -34.10
CA ASP A 66 -5.28 -19.91 -35.36
C ASP A 66 -6.53 -20.78 -35.14
N HIS A 67 -6.83 -21.13 -33.89
CA HIS A 67 -8.07 -21.81 -33.49
C HIS A 67 -9.14 -20.81 -33.08
N SER A 68 -10.37 -20.91 -33.59
CA SER A 68 -11.44 -19.90 -33.38
C SER A 68 -11.73 -19.58 -31.91
N ILE A 69 -11.84 -20.61 -31.06
CA ILE A 69 -12.05 -20.41 -29.61
C ILE A 69 -10.80 -19.79 -28.97
N GLY A 70 -9.61 -20.27 -29.33
CA GLY A 70 -8.34 -19.77 -28.84
C GLY A 70 -8.12 -18.29 -29.16
N HIS A 71 -8.50 -17.88 -30.37
CA HIS A 71 -8.48 -16.48 -30.80
C HIS A 71 -9.33 -15.60 -29.85
N VAL A 72 -10.57 -15.98 -29.61
CA VAL A 72 -11.47 -15.23 -28.71
C VAL A 72 -10.89 -15.16 -27.29
N VAL A 73 -10.40 -16.29 -26.76
CA VAL A 73 -9.79 -16.33 -25.41
C VAL A 73 -8.58 -15.39 -25.32
N LEU A 74 -7.68 -15.42 -26.30
CA LEU A 74 -6.51 -14.53 -26.30
C LEU A 74 -6.91 -13.07 -26.43
N CYS A 75 -7.90 -12.73 -27.26
CA CYS A 75 -8.41 -11.36 -27.36
C CYS A 75 -9.00 -10.86 -26.03
N VAL A 76 -9.78 -11.70 -25.34
CA VAL A 76 -10.32 -11.38 -24.01
C VAL A 76 -9.20 -11.17 -22.99
N LEU A 77 -8.23 -12.09 -22.95
CA LEU A 77 -7.09 -11.96 -22.01
C LEU A 77 -6.26 -10.70 -22.27
N ILE A 78 -5.97 -10.39 -23.53
CA ILE A 78 -5.24 -9.17 -23.89
C ILE A 78 -6.08 -7.94 -23.51
N GLY A 79 -7.38 -7.95 -23.79
CA GLY A 79 -8.29 -6.87 -23.40
C GLY A 79 -8.31 -6.63 -21.89
N LEU A 80 -8.40 -7.69 -21.09
CA LEU A 80 -8.35 -7.62 -19.63
C LEU A 80 -7.01 -7.07 -19.12
N LEU A 81 -5.89 -7.49 -19.72
CA LEU A 81 -4.56 -6.97 -19.38
C LEU A 81 -4.44 -5.47 -19.71
N CYS A 82 -4.95 -5.03 -20.86
CA CYS A 82 -4.95 -3.62 -21.23
C CYS A 82 -5.80 -2.78 -20.26
N ILE A 83 -7.01 -3.25 -19.94
CA ILE A 83 -7.91 -2.57 -18.98
C ILE A 83 -7.25 -2.49 -17.61
N SER A 84 -6.67 -3.59 -17.11
CA SER A 84 -5.95 -3.62 -15.82
C SER A 84 -4.75 -2.68 -15.84
N GLY A 85 -4.00 -2.60 -16.94
CA GLY A 85 -2.89 -1.67 -17.09
C GLY A 85 -3.32 -0.21 -17.04
N VAL A 86 -4.39 0.14 -17.75
CA VAL A 86 -4.97 1.51 -17.72
C VAL A 86 -5.46 1.84 -16.31
N ALA A 87 -6.20 0.93 -15.67
CA ALA A 87 -6.66 1.11 -14.30
C ALA A 87 -5.49 1.32 -13.32
N ALA A 88 -4.43 0.53 -13.43
CA ALA A 88 -3.23 0.67 -12.61
C ALA A 88 -2.56 2.05 -12.77
N VAL A 89 -2.50 2.58 -14.00
CA VAL A 89 -1.96 3.93 -14.27
C VAL A 89 -2.84 5.01 -13.63
N ILE A 90 -4.16 4.92 -13.81
CA ILE A 90 -5.12 5.88 -13.23
C ILE A 90 -5.04 5.86 -11.70
N ILE A 91 -5.13 4.68 -11.10
CA ILE A 91 -5.04 4.51 -9.63
C ILE A 91 -3.70 5.05 -9.12
N SER A 92 -2.59 4.77 -9.83
CA SER A 92 -1.27 5.31 -9.45
C SER A 92 -1.24 6.84 -9.47
N GLY A 93 -1.93 7.47 -10.41
CA GLY A 93 -2.06 8.94 -10.44
C GLY A 93 -2.76 9.48 -9.19
N PHE A 94 -3.88 8.88 -8.79
CA PHE A 94 -4.58 9.24 -7.55
C PHE A 94 -3.76 8.93 -6.29
N MET A 95 -3.06 7.79 -6.25
CA MET A 95 -2.16 7.45 -5.15
C MET A 95 -1.03 8.47 -4.99
N LEU A 96 -0.41 8.89 -6.10
CA LEU A 96 0.63 9.93 -6.08
C LEU A 96 0.07 11.27 -5.63
N HIS A 97 -1.15 11.63 -6.06
CA HIS A 97 -1.81 12.86 -5.62
C HIS A 97 -2.03 12.84 -4.10
N ALA A 98 -2.67 11.80 -3.58
CA ALA A 98 -2.93 11.65 -2.13
C ALA A 98 -1.63 11.60 -1.31
N ALA A 99 -0.57 10.95 -1.84
CA ALA A 99 0.72 10.89 -1.16
C ALA A 99 1.44 12.24 -1.01
N ASN A 100 1.10 13.23 -1.85
CA ASN A 100 1.74 14.55 -1.89
C ASN A 100 0.80 15.70 -1.48
N ASP A 101 -0.44 15.40 -1.08
CA ASP A 101 -1.37 16.39 -0.57
C ASP A 101 -1.07 16.65 0.91
N ALA A 102 -0.29 17.70 1.17
CA ALA A 102 0.14 18.06 2.51
C ALA A 102 -1.01 18.67 3.35
N PRO A 103 -0.96 18.58 4.69
CA PRO A 103 -1.95 19.20 5.57
C PRO A 103 -2.08 20.71 5.32
N LYS A 104 -3.31 21.18 5.30
CA LYS A 104 -3.65 22.62 5.10
C LYS A 104 -3.98 23.33 6.38
N GLU A 105 -4.41 22.58 7.38
CA GLU A 105 -4.83 23.06 8.69
C GLU A 105 -4.33 22.11 9.78
N GLU A 106 -4.25 22.60 11.01
CA GLU A 106 -3.93 21.80 12.18
C GLU A 106 -5.18 21.03 12.63
N ASN A 107 -5.13 19.71 12.48
CA ASN A 107 -6.23 18.81 12.85
C ASN A 107 -5.71 17.66 13.70
N VAL A 108 -6.62 16.94 14.34
CA VAL A 108 -6.27 15.71 15.07
C VAL A 108 -5.48 14.77 14.18
N VAL A 109 -4.32 14.34 14.66
CA VAL A 109 -3.50 13.36 13.94
C VAL A 109 -4.00 11.96 14.22
N VAL A 110 -4.19 11.15 13.18
CA VAL A 110 -4.53 9.73 13.29
C VAL A 110 -3.40 8.91 12.65
N VAL A 111 -2.61 8.22 13.49
CA VAL A 111 -1.52 7.37 13.03
C VAL A 111 -2.05 5.96 12.84
N LEU A 112 -2.08 5.49 11.58
CA LEU A 112 -2.52 4.12 11.28
C LEU A 112 -1.43 3.09 11.61
N GLY A 113 -1.83 2.05 12.32
CA GLY A 113 -0.97 0.92 12.66
C GLY A 113 -0.50 0.11 11.45
N CYS A 114 0.51 -0.71 11.66
CA CYS A 114 1.07 -1.57 10.62
C CYS A 114 1.49 -2.93 11.17
N LYS A 115 2.58 -3.01 11.91
CA LYS A 115 3.11 -4.25 12.47
C LYS A 115 4.11 -3.98 13.59
N VAL A 116 4.00 -4.77 14.66
CA VAL A 116 4.98 -4.82 15.76
C VAL A 116 5.77 -6.12 15.66
N ARG A 117 7.07 -6.06 15.92
CA ARG A 117 7.96 -7.24 15.96
C ARG A 117 8.76 -7.24 17.25
N ASN A 118 8.61 -8.28 18.05
CA ASN A 118 9.32 -8.42 19.34
C ASN A 118 9.17 -7.18 20.25
N GLY A 119 7.97 -6.58 20.31
CA GLY A 119 7.68 -5.41 21.12
C GLY A 119 8.25 -4.07 20.60
N VAL A 120 8.80 -4.03 19.39
CA VAL A 120 9.28 -2.80 18.76
C VAL A 120 8.60 -2.57 17.40
N PRO A 121 8.51 -1.33 16.93
CA PRO A 121 7.91 -1.03 15.63
C PRO A 121 8.65 -1.75 14.50
N SER A 122 7.91 -2.35 13.56
CA SER A 122 8.49 -2.77 12.29
C SER A 122 9.09 -1.56 11.55
N LEU A 123 9.92 -1.79 10.54
CA LEU A 123 10.52 -0.71 9.74
C LEU A 123 9.45 0.27 9.18
N MET A 124 8.33 -0.26 8.69
CA MET A 124 7.25 0.57 8.14
C MET A 124 6.56 1.37 9.25
N LEU A 125 6.20 0.72 10.36
CA LEU A 125 5.59 1.41 11.50
C LEU A 125 6.53 2.49 12.07
N LYS A 126 7.85 2.20 12.13
CA LYS A 126 8.85 3.19 12.56
C LYS A 126 8.85 4.42 11.65
N HIS A 127 8.79 4.25 10.32
CA HIS A 127 8.75 5.38 9.40
C HIS A 127 7.47 6.23 9.58
N ARG A 128 6.31 5.59 9.86
CA ARG A 128 5.07 6.32 10.19
C ARG A 128 5.24 7.12 11.47
N LEU A 129 5.83 6.51 12.50
CA LEU A 129 6.06 7.17 13.78
C LEU A 129 7.10 8.31 13.68
N ASP A 130 8.11 8.17 12.84
CA ASP A 130 9.05 9.25 12.58
C ASP A 130 8.34 10.43 11.88
N ALA A 131 7.52 10.16 10.86
CA ALA A 131 6.73 11.21 10.19
C ALA A 131 5.70 11.86 11.14
N ALA A 132 5.03 11.07 11.99
CA ALA A 132 4.12 11.59 13.02
C ALA A 132 4.87 12.47 14.03
N TYR A 133 6.04 12.03 14.49
CA TYR A 133 6.87 12.79 15.43
C TYR A 133 7.30 14.13 14.87
N ASP A 134 7.78 14.16 13.63
CA ASP A 134 8.21 15.39 12.97
C ASP A 134 7.04 16.38 12.89
N TYR A 135 5.86 15.93 12.43
CA TYR A 135 4.65 16.76 12.36
C TYR A 135 4.19 17.25 13.75
N LEU A 136 4.12 16.36 14.76
CA LEU A 136 3.65 16.69 16.11
C LEU A 136 4.63 17.63 16.86
N THR A 137 5.90 17.63 16.48
CA THR A 137 6.90 18.56 17.04
C THR A 137 6.73 19.97 16.48
N GLU A 138 6.34 20.10 15.22
CA GLU A 138 6.03 21.38 14.58
C GLU A 138 4.67 21.93 15.05
N HIS A 139 3.75 21.03 15.51
CA HIS A 139 2.39 21.36 15.96
C HIS A 139 2.16 20.90 17.41
N PRO A 140 2.70 21.62 18.43
CA PRO A 140 2.75 21.15 19.81
C PRO A 140 1.37 21.02 20.50
N ASP A 141 0.35 21.70 20.02
CA ASP A 141 -1.01 21.69 20.61
C ASP A 141 -1.94 20.64 19.99
N VAL A 142 -1.53 19.99 18.88
CA VAL A 142 -2.35 19.03 18.16
C VAL A 142 -2.39 17.67 18.89
N PRO A 143 -3.58 17.11 19.19
CA PRO A 143 -3.73 15.79 19.77
C PRO A 143 -3.48 14.69 18.70
N VAL A 144 -3.12 13.50 19.16
CA VAL A 144 -2.86 12.35 18.29
C VAL A 144 -3.57 11.08 18.79
N ILE A 145 -4.24 10.40 17.87
CA ILE A 145 -4.79 9.04 18.07
C ILE A 145 -3.85 8.06 17.38
N VAL A 146 -3.34 7.09 18.12
CA VAL A 146 -2.53 5.99 17.58
C VAL A 146 -3.40 4.75 17.51
N CYS A 147 -3.62 4.21 16.29
CA CYS A 147 -4.60 3.15 16.03
C CYS A 147 -3.93 1.84 15.65
N GLY A 148 -4.33 0.76 16.30
CA GLY A 148 -3.96 -0.60 15.95
C GLY A 148 -3.97 -1.54 17.14
N GLY A 149 -4.76 -2.60 17.03
CA GLY A 149 -4.85 -3.66 18.02
C GLY A 149 -3.63 -4.57 18.02
N GLN A 150 -3.74 -5.66 18.77
CA GLN A 150 -2.68 -6.66 18.88
C GLN A 150 -2.89 -7.79 17.88
N GLY A 151 -2.00 -7.93 16.92
CA GLY A 151 -2.00 -9.06 16.00
C GLY A 151 -1.63 -10.39 16.70
N PRO A 152 -2.01 -11.55 16.12
CA PRO A 152 -1.84 -12.86 16.76
C PRO A 152 -0.38 -13.25 17.01
N ASP A 153 0.56 -12.65 16.33
CA ASP A 153 2.01 -12.85 16.46
C ASP A 153 2.74 -11.64 17.08
N GLU A 154 1.99 -10.74 17.73
CA GLU A 154 2.51 -9.55 18.41
C GLU A 154 2.45 -9.69 19.93
N SER A 155 3.42 -9.16 20.63
CA SER A 155 3.50 -9.21 22.09
C SER A 155 2.73 -8.09 22.79
N ILE A 156 2.49 -6.99 22.09
CA ILE A 156 1.73 -5.81 22.52
C ILE A 156 0.91 -5.29 21.34
N SER A 157 -0.09 -4.45 21.60
CA SER A 157 -0.84 -3.80 20.54
C SER A 157 0.04 -2.82 19.74
N GLU A 158 -0.34 -2.57 18.49
CA GLU A 158 0.33 -1.56 17.67
C GLU A 158 0.21 -0.18 18.31
N ALA A 159 -0.97 0.16 18.86
CA ALA A 159 -1.23 1.41 19.58
C ALA A 159 -0.30 1.59 20.80
N GLN A 160 -0.14 0.55 21.64
CA GLN A 160 0.79 0.58 22.77
C GLN A 160 2.23 0.81 22.32
N CYS A 161 2.66 0.10 21.27
CA CYS A 161 4.01 0.27 20.71
C CYS A 161 4.25 1.70 20.19
N MET A 162 3.24 2.29 19.53
CA MET A 162 3.29 3.67 19.02
C MET A 162 3.33 4.69 20.17
N TYR A 163 2.51 4.50 21.19
CA TYR A 163 2.51 5.34 22.40
C TYR A 163 3.87 5.36 23.08
N GLU A 164 4.47 4.18 23.33
CA GLU A 164 5.79 4.07 23.95
C GLU A 164 6.89 4.72 23.10
N TYR A 165 6.79 4.59 21.78
CA TYR A 165 7.76 5.20 20.86
C TYR A 165 7.69 6.72 20.87
N LEU A 166 6.49 7.29 20.76
CA LEU A 166 6.29 8.74 20.71
C LEU A 166 6.59 9.41 22.06
N THR A 167 6.17 8.81 23.18
CA THR A 167 6.49 9.33 24.52
C THR A 167 8.00 9.29 24.80
N LYS A 168 8.67 8.22 24.40
CA LYS A 168 10.14 8.13 24.52
C LYS A 168 10.85 9.20 23.69
N LYS A 169 10.28 9.64 22.57
CA LYS A 169 10.80 10.74 21.75
C LYS A 169 10.45 12.13 22.31
N GLY A 170 9.60 12.22 23.33
CA GLY A 170 9.27 13.48 24.03
C GLY A 170 7.92 14.08 23.67
N ILE A 171 7.05 13.38 22.93
CA ILE A 171 5.65 13.79 22.79
C ILE A 171 4.95 13.58 24.14
N ALA A 172 4.25 14.59 24.63
CA ALA A 172 3.57 14.56 25.91
C ALA A 172 2.49 13.46 25.92
N ALA A 173 2.49 12.64 26.97
CA ALA A 173 1.63 11.46 27.07
C ALA A 173 0.13 11.80 27.00
N GLU A 174 -0.24 12.95 27.56
CA GLU A 174 -1.62 13.50 27.57
C GLU A 174 -2.14 13.88 26.18
N ARG A 175 -1.26 14.05 25.20
CA ARG A 175 -1.63 14.29 23.80
C ARG A 175 -1.96 13.02 23.03
N ILE A 176 -1.59 11.84 23.56
CA ILE A 176 -1.66 10.58 22.82
C ILE A 176 -2.81 9.74 23.34
N THR A 177 -3.82 9.54 22.51
CA THR A 177 -4.92 8.61 22.77
C THR A 177 -4.66 7.30 22.03
N GLN A 178 -4.78 6.16 22.72
CA GLN A 178 -4.57 4.85 22.15
C GLN A 178 -5.90 4.22 21.72
N GLU A 179 -5.97 3.75 20.48
CA GLU A 179 -7.00 2.87 19.96
C GLU A 179 -6.37 1.49 19.72
N ASP A 180 -6.59 0.53 20.59
CA ASP A 180 -5.91 -0.77 20.64
C ASP A 180 -6.78 -1.99 20.30
N ARG A 181 -7.99 -1.77 19.74
CA ARG A 181 -8.99 -2.82 19.46
C ARG A 181 -9.04 -3.24 18.00
N SER A 182 -8.67 -2.35 17.10
CA SER A 182 -8.83 -2.53 15.66
C SER A 182 -7.92 -3.62 15.07
N THR A 183 -8.42 -4.30 14.05
CA THR A 183 -7.71 -5.35 13.30
C THR A 183 -7.59 -5.04 11.80
N SER A 184 -8.15 -3.92 11.37
CA SER A 184 -8.16 -3.48 9.98
C SER A 184 -8.12 -1.95 9.87
N THR A 185 -7.78 -1.42 8.68
CA THR A 185 -7.81 0.03 8.43
C THR A 185 -9.21 0.62 8.61
N ILE A 186 -10.25 -0.13 8.27
CA ILE A 186 -11.65 0.29 8.45
C ILE A 186 -11.93 0.48 9.95
N GLU A 187 -11.60 -0.52 10.76
CA GLU A 187 -11.78 -0.45 12.22
C GLU A 187 -10.90 0.63 12.86
N ASN A 188 -9.65 0.85 12.38
CA ASN A 188 -8.80 1.95 12.84
C ASN A 188 -9.53 3.30 12.73
N LEU A 189 -10.13 3.57 11.57
CA LEU A 189 -10.80 4.84 11.31
C LEU A 189 -12.18 4.93 11.97
N GLN A 190 -12.93 3.83 12.05
CA GLN A 190 -14.19 3.77 12.80
C GLN A 190 -13.99 4.03 14.29
N ASN A 191 -13.03 3.36 14.90
CA ASN A 191 -12.73 3.54 16.32
C ASN A 191 -12.09 4.92 16.60
N ALA A 192 -11.28 5.44 15.67
CA ALA A 192 -10.79 6.82 15.76
C ALA A 192 -11.94 7.83 15.72
N GLN A 193 -12.96 7.60 14.86
CA GLN A 193 -14.15 8.44 14.81
C GLN A 193 -14.94 8.44 16.13
N GLU A 194 -15.04 7.28 16.82
CA GLU A 194 -15.63 7.22 18.15
C GLU A 194 -14.89 8.14 19.13
N ILE A 195 -13.55 8.08 19.14
CA ILE A 195 -12.70 8.91 20.00
C ILE A 195 -12.84 10.41 19.65
N LEU A 196 -12.91 10.75 18.36
CA LEU A 196 -13.14 12.12 17.90
C LEU A 196 -14.46 12.67 18.45
N ASN A 197 -15.53 11.87 18.37
CA ASN A 197 -16.86 12.24 18.85
C ASN A 197 -16.92 12.38 20.38
N GLU A 198 -16.26 11.48 21.12
CA GLU A 198 -16.19 11.51 22.59
C GLU A 198 -15.49 12.77 23.13
N ASN A 199 -14.55 13.32 22.34
CA ASN A 199 -13.76 14.50 22.74
C ASN A 199 -14.21 15.81 22.06
N ASP A 200 -15.27 15.79 21.26
CA ASP A 200 -15.74 16.95 20.47
C ASP A 200 -14.64 17.53 19.54
N TRP A 201 -13.78 16.68 18.97
CA TRP A 201 -12.65 17.09 18.12
C TRP A 201 -13.03 17.33 16.66
N GLY A 202 -14.31 17.23 16.31
CA GLY A 202 -14.79 17.42 14.94
C GLY A 202 -14.58 16.20 14.06
N ASN A 203 -14.70 16.40 12.72
CA ASN A 203 -14.63 15.33 11.73
C ASN A 203 -13.45 15.47 10.77
N ARG A 204 -12.54 16.43 11.00
CA ARG A 204 -11.36 16.62 10.16
C ARG A 204 -10.12 16.07 10.85
N ILE A 205 -9.36 15.23 10.13
CA ILE A 205 -8.20 14.52 10.66
C ILE A 205 -7.00 14.60 9.71
N THR A 206 -5.81 14.52 10.28
CA THR A 206 -4.57 14.34 9.52
C THR A 206 -4.13 12.89 9.63
N ILE A 207 -4.24 12.13 8.53
CA ILE A 207 -3.85 10.71 8.49
C ILE A 207 -2.34 10.58 8.29
N VAL A 208 -1.67 9.88 9.21
CA VAL A 208 -0.27 9.49 9.07
C VAL A 208 -0.20 8.02 8.68
N THR A 209 0.21 7.78 7.44
CA THR A 209 0.45 6.42 6.92
C THR A 209 1.47 6.45 5.78
N ASP A 210 1.81 5.29 5.20
CA ASP A 210 2.69 5.25 4.02
C ASP A 210 2.03 5.93 2.81
N GLY A 211 2.82 6.64 2.00
CA GLY A 211 2.31 7.38 0.85
C GLY A 211 1.47 6.54 -0.12
N TYR A 212 1.86 5.28 -0.36
CA TYR A 212 1.08 4.37 -1.21
C TYR A 212 -0.30 4.04 -0.63
N HIS A 213 -0.50 4.18 0.69
CA HIS A 213 -1.72 3.81 1.40
C HIS A 213 -2.68 4.98 1.61
N GLN A 214 -2.24 6.23 1.42
CA GLN A 214 -3.04 7.44 1.67
C GLN A 214 -4.38 7.43 0.92
N LEU A 215 -4.36 7.13 -0.38
CA LEU A 215 -5.60 7.10 -1.18
C LEU A 215 -6.66 6.17 -0.57
N ARG A 216 -6.30 4.93 -0.23
CA ARG A 216 -7.28 3.98 0.31
C ARG A 216 -7.73 4.34 1.73
N ALA A 217 -6.83 4.88 2.54
CA ALA A 217 -7.19 5.39 3.86
C ALA A 217 -8.19 6.54 3.77
N SER A 218 -8.00 7.47 2.82
CA SER A 218 -8.94 8.57 2.56
C SER A 218 -10.29 8.07 2.07
N MET A 219 -10.34 7.10 1.16
CA MET A 219 -11.60 6.51 0.69
C MET A 219 -12.41 5.94 1.85
N ILE A 220 -11.74 5.22 2.78
CA ILE A 220 -12.41 4.67 3.97
C ILE A 220 -12.88 5.80 4.90
N ALA A 221 -12.07 6.86 5.06
CA ALA A 221 -12.45 8.02 5.86
C ALA A 221 -13.65 8.78 5.25
N ASP A 222 -13.69 8.92 3.92
CA ASP A 222 -14.80 9.54 3.19
C ASP A 222 -16.13 8.78 3.41
N ASP A 223 -16.09 7.44 3.43
CA ASP A 223 -17.26 6.60 3.74
C ASP A 223 -17.79 6.88 5.16
N LEU A 224 -16.88 7.23 6.09
CA LEU A 224 -17.19 7.62 7.46
C LEU A 224 -17.52 9.12 7.62
N LYS A 225 -17.53 9.91 6.54
CA LYS A 225 -17.73 11.37 6.55
C LYS A 225 -16.64 12.13 7.32
N LEU A 226 -15.43 11.59 7.36
CA LEU A 226 -14.25 12.26 7.87
C LEU A 226 -13.57 13.02 6.73
N GLU A 227 -13.21 14.27 6.96
CA GLU A 227 -12.36 15.06 6.06
C GLU A 227 -10.89 14.77 6.36
N THR A 228 -10.08 14.56 5.33
CA THR A 228 -8.69 14.09 5.52
C THR A 228 -7.65 15.04 4.94
N ASP A 229 -6.62 15.30 5.73
CA ASP A 229 -5.32 15.79 5.30
C ASP A 229 -4.28 14.65 5.47
N HIS A 230 -3.11 14.76 4.83
CA HIS A 230 -2.18 13.63 4.74
C HIS A 230 -0.76 13.99 5.19
N VAL A 231 -0.18 13.14 6.03
CA VAL A 231 1.26 13.10 6.31
C VAL A 231 1.80 11.75 5.85
N SER A 232 2.54 11.75 4.76
CA SER A 232 3.05 10.53 4.14
C SER A 232 4.39 10.11 4.75
N ALA A 233 4.41 8.90 5.31
CA ALA A 233 5.64 8.28 5.79
C ALA A 233 6.52 7.78 4.63
N TYR A 234 7.83 7.80 4.83
CA TYR A 234 8.80 7.26 3.88
C TYR A 234 8.62 5.75 3.70
N THR A 235 8.60 5.32 2.46
CA THR A 235 8.62 3.89 2.11
C THR A 235 9.99 3.54 1.52
N SER A 236 10.65 2.52 2.08
CA SER A 236 11.92 2.03 1.53
C SER A 236 11.75 1.65 0.06
N TRP A 237 12.58 2.20 -0.82
CA TRP A 237 12.45 2.13 -2.28
C TRP A 237 12.28 0.70 -2.82
N TYR A 238 12.95 -0.29 -2.22
CA TYR A 238 12.86 -1.70 -2.61
C TYR A 238 11.53 -2.38 -2.21
N LEU A 239 10.74 -1.75 -1.34
CA LEU A 239 9.41 -2.22 -0.94
C LEU A 239 8.29 -1.53 -1.72
N VAL A 240 8.57 -0.38 -2.36
CA VAL A 240 7.57 0.38 -3.13
C VAL A 240 6.83 -0.49 -4.15
N PRO A 241 7.50 -1.28 -5.03
CA PRO A 241 6.80 -2.04 -6.05
C PRO A 241 5.78 -3.01 -5.48
N THR A 242 6.12 -3.73 -4.41
CA THR A 242 5.24 -4.74 -3.82
C THR A 242 4.03 -4.14 -3.12
N TYR A 243 4.21 -3.04 -2.37
CA TYR A 243 3.09 -2.36 -1.72
C TYR A 243 2.23 -1.59 -2.72
N TRP A 244 2.83 -1.01 -3.76
CA TRP A 244 2.12 -0.31 -4.81
C TRP A 244 1.15 -1.23 -5.56
N VAL A 245 1.61 -2.41 -5.99
CA VAL A 245 0.76 -3.42 -6.62
C VAL A 245 -0.32 -3.92 -5.67
N ARG A 246 -0.02 -4.09 -4.39
CA ARG A 246 -1.02 -4.44 -3.37
C ARG A 246 -2.12 -3.38 -3.28
N GLU A 247 -1.76 -2.11 -3.28
CA GLU A 247 -2.75 -1.03 -3.17
C GLU A 247 -3.60 -0.87 -4.42
N TRP A 248 -3.13 -1.18 -5.64
CA TRP A 248 -4.02 -1.26 -6.79
C TRP A 248 -5.20 -2.20 -6.53
N MET A 249 -4.91 -3.39 -5.98
CA MET A 249 -5.96 -4.36 -5.63
C MET A 249 -6.81 -3.88 -4.45
N GLY A 250 -6.19 -3.25 -3.45
CA GLY A 250 -6.88 -2.71 -2.28
C GLY A 250 -7.85 -1.58 -2.63
N VAL A 251 -7.43 -0.66 -3.51
CA VAL A 251 -8.29 0.43 -4.02
C VAL A 251 -9.45 -0.12 -4.86
N CYS A 252 -9.17 -1.08 -5.76
CA CYS A 252 -10.24 -1.74 -6.52
C CYS A 252 -11.24 -2.45 -5.59
N TYR A 253 -10.76 -3.11 -4.55
CA TYR A 253 -11.62 -3.76 -3.55
C TYR A 253 -12.49 -2.73 -2.81
N GLN A 254 -11.90 -1.61 -2.36
CA GLN A 254 -12.64 -0.54 -1.68
C GLN A 254 -13.70 0.09 -2.58
N LEU A 255 -13.41 0.30 -3.86
CA LEU A 255 -14.37 0.84 -4.82
C LEU A 255 -15.61 -0.06 -5.08
N VAL A 256 -15.47 -1.38 -4.88
CA VAL A 256 -16.53 -2.34 -5.21
C VAL A 256 -17.29 -2.80 -3.96
N PHE A 257 -16.64 -2.89 -2.82
CA PHE A 257 -17.14 -3.54 -1.60
C PHE A 257 -17.06 -2.65 -0.35
N GLY A 258 -16.48 -1.47 -0.46
CA GLY A 258 -16.32 -0.50 0.64
C GLY A 258 -17.55 0.30 0.96
#